data_ffd33dc7886c47e8fd7fb0e761de9edd
#
_entry.id   ffd33dc7886c47e8fd7fb0e761de9edd
#
_cell.length_a   1.000
_cell.length_b   1.000
_cell.length_c   1.000
_cell.angle_alpha   90.00
_cell.angle_beta   90.00
_cell.angle_gamma   90.00
#
_symmetry.space_group_name_H-M   'P 1'
#
loop_
_entity.id
_entity.type
_entity.pdbx_description
1 polymer ?
#
loop_
_entity_poly.entity_id
_entity_poly.type
_entity_poly.pdbx_seq_one_letter_code
_entity_poly.pdbx_strand_id
1 'polypeptide(L)'
;MSAQSPAEKQALLDQVNEVSAQEEELRFPAFDSQTAWELGHIFIAEAEQRGYHLALRISLGEQILFQFSMNGTKAGQEVWLDRKMRTVYEFGESTERVGLYHQYMGRDFYETPWIDPFTTTKHGGGFPIRLVNSSAVIGAFALSGAHGEEHGFIVEMLRKYLAEKK
;
A
#
# COMPACT_ATOMS: atom_id res chain seq x y z
N MET A 1 -6.88 -23.57 13.10
CA MET A 1 -6.33 -22.34 13.74
C MET A 1 -6.74 -22.29 15.20
N SER A 2 -5.80 -22.02 16.10
CA SER A 2 -6.14 -21.74 17.49
C SER A 2 -6.95 -20.44 17.57
N ALA A 3 -7.96 -20.39 18.45
CA ALA A 3 -8.74 -19.18 18.66
C ALA A 3 -7.83 -18.06 19.21
N GLN A 4 -7.95 -16.86 18.67
CA GLN A 4 -7.23 -15.69 19.16
C GLN A 4 -7.68 -15.34 20.59
N SER A 5 -6.73 -14.99 21.45
CA SER A 5 -7.07 -14.46 22.76
C SER A 5 -7.70 -13.05 22.63
N PRO A 6 -8.48 -12.61 23.65
CA PRO A 6 -9.02 -11.25 23.65
C PRO A 6 -7.95 -10.18 23.51
N ALA A 7 -6.76 -10.37 24.09
CA ALA A 7 -5.64 -9.43 24.01
C ALA A 7 -5.06 -9.38 22.59
N GLU A 8 -4.88 -10.52 21.94
CA GLU A 8 -4.42 -10.60 20.54
C GLU A 8 -5.41 -9.93 19.59
N LYS A 9 -6.70 -10.19 19.79
CA LYS A 9 -7.76 -9.59 18.99
C LYS A 9 -7.79 -8.06 19.15
N GLN A 10 -7.63 -7.56 20.38
CA GLN A 10 -7.57 -6.11 20.62
C GLN A 10 -6.34 -5.48 19.99
N ALA A 11 -5.18 -6.13 20.07
CA ALA A 11 -3.97 -5.63 19.41
C ALA A 11 -4.12 -5.53 17.89
N LEU A 12 -4.78 -6.50 17.27
CA LEU A 12 -5.09 -6.44 15.82
C LEU A 12 -6.05 -5.31 15.48
N LEU A 13 -7.09 -5.09 16.30
CA LEU A 13 -8.02 -3.98 16.11
C LEU A 13 -7.31 -2.63 16.21
N ASP A 14 -6.40 -2.49 17.18
CA ASP A 14 -5.59 -1.28 17.33
C ASP A 14 -4.73 -1.02 16.09
N GLN A 15 -4.13 -2.06 15.52
CA GLN A 15 -3.36 -1.95 14.26
C GLN A 15 -4.26 -1.57 13.07
N VAL A 16 -5.44 -2.17 12.94
CA VAL A 16 -6.42 -1.82 11.90
C VAL A 16 -6.79 -0.34 12.01
N ASN A 17 -7.07 0.14 13.21
CA ASN A 17 -7.42 1.54 13.46
C ASN A 17 -6.26 2.49 13.17
N GLU A 18 -5.04 2.10 13.49
CA GLU A 18 -3.83 2.88 13.16
C GLU A 18 -3.66 3.04 11.65
N VAL A 19 -3.78 1.95 10.90
CA VAL A 19 -3.69 2.00 9.43
C VAL A 19 -4.82 2.82 8.84
N SER A 20 -6.04 2.69 9.35
CA SER A 20 -7.17 3.53 8.93
C SER A 20 -6.90 5.02 9.15
N ALA A 21 -6.31 5.38 10.29
CA ALA A 21 -5.92 6.76 10.58
C ALA A 21 -4.84 7.28 9.62
N GLN A 22 -3.87 6.43 9.25
CA GLN A 22 -2.85 6.76 8.25
C GLN A 22 -3.49 7.04 6.88
N GLU A 23 -4.45 6.23 6.46
CA GLU A 23 -5.17 6.42 5.18
C GLU A 23 -5.99 7.72 5.16
N GLU A 24 -6.57 8.12 6.29
CA GLU A 24 -7.26 9.42 6.42
C GLU A 24 -6.29 10.60 6.43
N GLU A 25 -5.17 10.48 7.13
CA GLU A 25 -4.13 11.51 7.22
C GLU A 25 -3.48 11.80 5.86
N LEU A 26 -3.23 10.75 5.07
CA LEU A 26 -2.39 10.80 3.88
C LEU A 26 -3.20 10.96 2.60
N ARG A 27 -4.11 11.94 2.61
CA ARG A 27 -4.86 12.39 1.44
C ARG A 27 -4.17 13.57 0.78
N PHE A 28 -4.33 13.70 -0.52
CA PHE A 28 -3.66 14.71 -1.32
C PHE A 28 -4.60 15.89 -1.63
N PRO A 29 -4.09 17.15 -1.60
CA PRO A 29 -4.87 18.30 -2.11
C PRO A 29 -5.15 18.18 -3.60
N ALA A 30 -4.18 17.69 -4.35
CA ALA A 30 -4.26 17.39 -5.78
C ALA A 30 -3.27 16.27 -6.09
N PHE A 31 -3.49 15.53 -7.17
CA PHE A 31 -2.59 14.48 -7.61
C PHE A 31 -2.56 14.44 -9.15
N ASP A 32 -1.38 14.61 -9.72
CA ASP A 32 -1.16 14.58 -11.17
C ASP A 32 0.16 13.86 -11.52
N SER A 33 0.54 13.89 -12.77
CA SER A 33 1.78 13.26 -13.26
C SER A 33 3.03 13.85 -12.59
N GLN A 34 3.03 15.15 -12.30
CA GLN A 34 4.15 15.80 -11.63
C GLN A 34 4.27 15.32 -10.17
N THR A 35 3.14 15.16 -9.49
CA THR A 35 3.10 14.57 -8.14
C THR A 35 3.71 13.16 -8.13
N ALA A 36 3.31 12.32 -9.09
CA ALA A 36 3.83 10.97 -9.21
C ALA A 36 5.33 10.95 -9.50
N TRP A 37 5.80 11.84 -10.36
CA TRP A 37 7.22 12.00 -10.69
C TRP A 37 8.05 12.37 -9.46
N GLU A 38 7.63 13.37 -8.72
CA GLU A 38 8.31 13.83 -7.49
C GLU A 38 8.34 12.72 -6.42
N LEU A 39 7.20 12.11 -6.16
CA LEU A 39 7.10 11.00 -5.19
C LEU A 39 7.94 9.80 -5.62
N GLY A 40 7.88 9.41 -6.88
CA GLY A 40 8.69 8.32 -7.41
C GLY A 40 10.18 8.50 -7.13
N HIS A 41 10.70 9.70 -7.36
CA HIS A 41 12.10 10.03 -7.07
C HIS A 41 12.42 9.99 -5.59
N ILE A 42 11.52 10.49 -4.73
CA ILE A 42 11.68 10.44 -3.26
C ILE A 42 11.77 8.99 -2.79
N PHE A 43 10.86 8.14 -3.24
CA PHE A 43 10.87 6.71 -2.89
C PHE A 43 12.17 6.02 -3.30
N ILE A 44 12.59 6.22 -4.53
CA ILE A 44 13.80 5.54 -5.06
C ILE A 44 15.07 6.06 -4.37
N ALA A 45 15.20 7.35 -4.16
CA ALA A 45 16.36 7.93 -3.48
C ALA A 45 16.50 7.41 -2.05
N GLU A 46 15.41 7.34 -1.30
CA GLU A 46 15.43 6.81 0.08
C GLU A 46 15.68 5.30 0.09
N ALA A 47 15.12 4.58 -0.87
CA ALA A 47 15.36 3.14 -1.01
C ALA A 47 16.84 2.83 -1.24
N GLU A 48 17.52 3.61 -2.07
CA GLU A 48 18.97 3.49 -2.28
C GLU A 48 19.75 3.67 -0.98
N GLN A 49 19.40 4.68 -0.19
CA GLN A 49 20.05 4.94 1.10
C GLN A 49 19.84 3.81 2.10
N ARG A 50 18.69 3.15 2.08
CA ARG A 50 18.37 2.02 2.98
C ARG A 50 18.85 0.66 2.45
N GLY A 51 19.39 0.60 1.25
CA GLY A 51 19.78 -0.64 0.62
C GLY A 51 18.61 -1.52 0.18
N TYR A 52 17.44 -0.91 -0.05
CA TYR A 52 16.29 -1.61 -0.62
C TYR A 52 16.45 -1.78 -2.13
N HIS A 53 15.86 -2.83 -2.66
CA HIS A 53 15.75 -3.08 -4.09
C HIS A 53 14.27 -3.08 -4.47
N LEU A 54 13.72 -1.89 -4.75
CA LEU A 54 12.30 -1.70 -4.96
C LEU A 54 11.86 -1.89 -6.39
N ALA A 55 10.68 -2.49 -6.55
CA ALA A 55 9.79 -2.23 -7.66
C ALA A 55 8.67 -1.30 -7.14
N LEU A 56 8.42 -0.19 -7.82
CA LEU A 56 7.44 0.83 -7.45
C LEU A 56 6.57 1.18 -8.64
N ARG A 57 5.26 1.24 -8.41
CA ARG A 57 4.27 1.74 -9.40
C ARG A 57 3.35 2.74 -8.73
N ILE A 58 3.09 3.86 -9.44
CA ILE A 58 2.13 4.89 -9.06
C ILE A 58 1.17 5.06 -10.22
N SER A 59 -0.12 4.82 -9.99
CA SER A 59 -1.14 4.87 -11.04
C SER A 59 -2.34 5.69 -10.62
N LEU A 60 -3.00 6.32 -11.60
CA LEU A 60 -4.35 6.85 -11.47
C LEU A 60 -5.28 5.97 -12.33
N GLY A 61 -6.16 5.23 -11.67
CA GLY A 61 -6.93 4.18 -12.32
C GLY A 61 -5.99 3.16 -12.97
N GLU A 62 -6.21 2.88 -14.24
CA GLU A 62 -5.37 1.96 -15.01
C GLU A 62 -4.14 2.64 -15.63
N GLN A 63 -4.05 3.96 -15.57
CA GLN A 63 -2.92 4.69 -16.14
C GLN A 63 -1.73 4.70 -15.18
N ILE A 64 -0.63 4.12 -15.60
CA ILE A 64 0.64 4.18 -14.88
C ILE A 64 1.26 5.57 -15.12
N LEU A 65 1.47 6.33 -14.04
CA LEU A 65 2.12 7.63 -14.10
C LEU A 65 3.63 7.54 -13.83
N PHE A 66 4.03 6.61 -12.97
CA PHE A 66 5.42 6.35 -12.65
C PHE A 66 5.61 4.86 -12.39
N GLN A 67 6.65 4.28 -12.95
CA GLN A 67 7.07 2.91 -12.61
C GLN A 67 8.59 2.79 -12.74
N PHE A 68 9.19 2.19 -11.75
CA PHE A 68 10.62 1.93 -11.74
C PHE A 68 10.93 0.63 -10.99
N SER A 69 11.77 -0.19 -11.57
CA SER A 69 12.30 -1.40 -10.96
C SER A 69 13.81 -1.24 -10.80
N MET A 70 14.25 -1.11 -9.56
CA MET A 70 15.66 -0.94 -9.22
C MET A 70 16.47 -2.18 -9.58
N ASN A 71 17.78 -2.02 -9.76
CA ASN A 71 18.68 -3.15 -9.92
C ASN A 71 18.51 -4.15 -8.77
N GLY A 72 18.54 -5.44 -9.07
CA GLY A 72 18.32 -6.50 -8.11
C GLY A 72 16.86 -6.98 -8.02
N THR A 73 15.91 -6.24 -8.61
CA THR A 73 14.53 -6.71 -8.73
C THR A 73 14.38 -7.75 -9.85
N LYS A 74 13.28 -8.47 -9.81
CA LYS A 74 12.95 -9.52 -10.77
C LYS A 74 11.54 -9.34 -11.32
N ALA A 75 11.26 -9.90 -12.49
CA ALA A 75 9.95 -9.83 -13.13
C ALA A 75 8.79 -10.31 -12.21
N GLY A 76 9.06 -11.23 -11.29
CA GLY A 76 8.05 -11.67 -10.31
C GLY A 76 7.56 -10.55 -9.40
N GLN A 77 8.35 -9.50 -9.17
CA GLN A 77 7.90 -8.34 -8.38
C GLN A 77 6.84 -7.51 -9.12
N GLU A 78 6.84 -7.50 -10.46
CA GLU A 78 5.78 -6.88 -11.24
C GLU A 78 4.42 -7.54 -10.96
N VAL A 79 4.38 -8.86 -10.81
CA VAL A 79 3.17 -9.59 -10.44
C VAL A 79 2.67 -9.16 -9.06
N TRP A 80 3.57 -8.93 -8.12
CA TRP A 80 3.20 -8.40 -6.80
C TRP A 80 2.64 -6.98 -6.87
N LEU A 81 3.19 -6.13 -7.75
CA LEU A 81 2.62 -4.80 -7.98
C LEU A 81 1.18 -4.89 -8.52
N ASP A 82 0.94 -5.76 -9.49
CA ASP A 82 -0.40 -5.99 -10.05
C ASP A 82 -1.38 -6.44 -8.97
N ARG A 83 -0.99 -7.41 -8.14
CA ARG A 83 -1.82 -7.92 -7.04
C ARG A 83 -2.14 -6.85 -6.00
N LYS A 84 -1.16 -6.04 -5.63
CA LYS A 84 -1.34 -4.93 -4.67
C LYS A 84 -2.26 -3.85 -5.22
N MET A 85 -2.08 -3.45 -6.48
CA MET A 85 -2.97 -2.52 -7.17
C MET A 85 -4.41 -3.04 -7.19
N ARG A 86 -4.59 -4.29 -7.62
CA ARG A 86 -5.92 -4.92 -7.68
C ARG A 86 -6.61 -4.91 -6.33
N THR A 87 -5.89 -5.28 -5.27
CA THR A 87 -6.45 -5.30 -3.92
C THR A 87 -6.89 -3.91 -3.46
N VAL A 88 -6.08 -2.88 -3.69
CA VAL A 88 -6.45 -1.50 -3.36
C VAL A 88 -7.72 -1.07 -4.08
N TYR A 89 -7.82 -1.33 -5.39
CA TYR A 89 -9.00 -0.93 -6.16
C TYR A 89 -10.25 -1.73 -5.78
N GLU A 90 -10.12 -3.01 -5.51
CA GLU A 90 -11.24 -3.88 -5.16
C GLU A 90 -11.78 -3.59 -3.76
N PHE A 91 -10.91 -3.38 -2.77
CA PHE A 91 -11.31 -3.16 -1.37
C PHE A 91 -11.43 -1.68 -1.00
N GLY A 92 -10.86 -0.78 -1.77
CA GLY A 92 -10.85 0.66 -1.46
C GLY A 92 -9.97 1.04 -0.29
N GLU A 93 -9.01 0.21 0.08
CA GLU A 93 -8.16 0.35 1.26
C GLU A 93 -6.74 -0.12 0.96
N SER A 94 -5.79 0.20 1.86
CA SER A 94 -4.44 -0.35 1.76
C SER A 94 -4.43 -1.87 1.92
N THR A 95 -3.49 -2.53 1.27
CA THR A 95 -3.33 -3.99 1.39
C THR A 95 -2.96 -4.40 2.82
N GLU A 96 -2.26 -3.54 3.56
CA GLU A 96 -1.97 -3.75 4.98
C GLU A 96 -3.24 -3.82 5.82
N ARG A 97 -4.15 -2.84 5.63
CA ARG A 97 -5.42 -2.82 6.34
C ARG A 97 -6.28 -4.03 6.02
N VAL A 98 -6.36 -4.38 4.74
CA VAL A 98 -7.12 -5.57 4.29
C VAL A 98 -6.60 -6.83 4.98
N GLY A 99 -5.28 -7.03 5.01
CA GLY A 99 -4.67 -8.19 5.66
C GLY A 99 -4.93 -8.24 7.17
N LEU A 100 -4.70 -7.12 7.86
CA LEU A 100 -4.93 -6.99 9.30
C LEU A 100 -6.41 -7.21 9.68
N TYR A 101 -7.32 -6.66 8.89
CA TYR A 101 -8.76 -6.81 9.15
C TYR A 101 -9.22 -8.26 9.00
N HIS A 102 -8.76 -8.98 7.97
CA HIS A 102 -9.05 -10.41 7.84
C HIS A 102 -8.48 -11.22 9.01
N GLN A 103 -7.27 -10.90 9.42
CA GLN A 103 -6.67 -11.53 10.59
C GLN A 103 -7.46 -11.24 11.88
N TYR A 104 -7.90 -9.98 12.08
CA TYR A 104 -8.77 -9.60 13.19
C TYR A 104 -10.08 -10.38 13.20
N MET A 105 -10.68 -10.58 12.02
CA MET A 105 -11.92 -11.36 11.88
C MET A 105 -11.72 -12.87 12.00
N GLY A 106 -10.48 -13.33 12.15
CA GLY A 106 -10.15 -14.76 12.22
C GLY A 106 -10.39 -15.49 10.89
N ARG A 107 -10.28 -14.78 9.77
CA ARG A 107 -10.49 -15.32 8.42
C ARG A 107 -9.17 -15.49 7.68
N ASP A 108 -9.03 -16.58 6.96
CA ASP A 108 -7.96 -16.70 5.98
C ASP A 108 -8.35 -15.89 4.73
N PHE A 109 -7.51 -14.92 4.37
CA PHE A 109 -7.74 -14.07 3.21
C PHE A 109 -7.88 -14.89 1.93
N TYR A 110 -6.98 -15.82 1.70
CA TYR A 110 -6.93 -16.60 0.46
C TYR A 110 -7.97 -17.74 0.39
N GLU A 111 -8.57 -18.12 1.52
CA GLU A 111 -9.65 -19.09 1.58
C GLU A 111 -11.05 -18.44 1.58
N THR A 112 -11.11 -17.13 1.48
CA THR A 112 -12.38 -16.37 1.42
C THR A 112 -13.02 -16.56 0.03
N PRO A 113 -14.25 -17.09 -0.07
CA PRO A 113 -14.81 -17.57 -1.35
C PRO A 113 -14.92 -16.56 -2.49
N TRP A 114 -15.06 -15.27 -2.16
CA TRP A 114 -15.19 -14.19 -3.15
C TRP A 114 -13.86 -13.49 -3.47
N ILE A 115 -12.76 -13.93 -2.88
CA ILE A 115 -11.43 -13.36 -3.13
C ILE A 115 -10.69 -14.26 -4.13
N ASP A 116 -10.18 -13.65 -5.19
CA ASP A 116 -9.30 -14.36 -6.11
C ASP A 116 -7.86 -14.36 -5.56
N PRO A 117 -7.35 -15.51 -5.07
CA PRO A 117 -6.01 -15.57 -4.48
C PRO A 117 -4.87 -15.37 -5.47
N PHE A 118 -5.16 -15.44 -6.78
CA PHE A 118 -4.14 -15.27 -7.83
C PHE A 118 -3.95 -13.83 -8.25
N THR A 119 -4.96 -12.98 -8.06
CA THR A 119 -4.93 -11.57 -8.51
C THR A 119 -4.89 -10.55 -7.37
N THR A 120 -5.11 -10.98 -6.12
CA THR A 120 -5.12 -10.13 -4.94
C THR A 120 -4.07 -10.55 -3.91
N THR A 121 -3.86 -9.72 -2.90
CA THR A 121 -2.91 -10.02 -1.82
C THR A 121 -3.29 -9.31 -0.53
N LYS A 122 -2.96 -9.96 0.59
CA LYS A 122 -3.05 -9.40 1.94
C LYS A 122 -1.75 -8.73 2.42
N HIS A 123 -0.69 -8.81 1.62
CA HIS A 123 0.61 -8.27 2.03
C HIS A 123 0.68 -6.76 1.80
N GLY A 124 1.20 -6.03 2.78
CA GLY A 124 1.39 -4.58 2.72
C GLY A 124 2.20 -4.13 1.52
N GLY A 125 2.00 -2.88 1.12
CA GLY A 125 2.69 -2.27 -0.01
C GLY A 125 1.77 -1.79 -1.13
N GLY A 126 0.46 -1.93 -0.97
CA GLY A 126 -0.55 -1.24 -1.76
C GLY A 126 -1.20 -0.15 -0.91
N PHE A 127 -1.29 1.08 -1.43
CA PHE A 127 -1.84 2.21 -0.68
C PHE A 127 -2.72 3.08 -1.58
N PRO A 128 -3.94 3.46 -1.13
CA PRO A 128 -4.86 4.21 -1.97
C PRO A 128 -4.44 5.67 -2.14
N ILE A 129 -4.68 6.21 -3.33
CA ILE A 129 -4.60 7.65 -3.58
C ILE A 129 -6.01 8.21 -3.48
N ARG A 130 -6.22 9.13 -2.52
CA ARG A 130 -7.47 9.88 -2.35
C ARG A 130 -7.17 11.36 -2.23
N LEU A 131 -8.12 12.17 -2.66
CA LEU A 131 -8.06 13.62 -2.44
C LEU A 131 -8.71 14.01 -1.11
N VAL A 132 -8.29 15.14 -0.55
CA VAL A 132 -8.76 15.62 0.77
C VAL A 132 -10.27 15.87 0.81
N ASN A 133 -10.90 16.14 -0.33
CA ASN A 133 -12.32 16.46 -0.43
C ASN A 133 -13.17 15.32 -1.00
N SER A 134 -12.62 14.11 -1.09
CA SER A 134 -13.33 12.96 -1.66
C SER A 134 -12.90 11.66 -0.98
N SER A 135 -13.85 10.74 -0.80
CA SER A 135 -13.56 9.38 -0.33
C SER A 135 -13.19 8.42 -1.47
N ALA A 136 -13.35 8.86 -2.72
CA ALA A 136 -13.05 8.01 -3.88
C ALA A 136 -11.58 7.64 -3.95
N VAL A 137 -11.28 6.39 -4.21
CA VAL A 137 -9.94 5.92 -4.57
C VAL A 137 -9.72 6.23 -6.04
N ILE A 138 -8.86 7.20 -6.34
CA ILE A 138 -8.57 7.61 -7.71
C ILE A 138 -7.34 6.92 -8.29
N GLY A 139 -6.52 6.32 -7.44
CA GLY A 139 -5.29 5.65 -7.83
C GLY A 139 -4.68 4.87 -6.69
N ALA A 140 -3.49 4.37 -6.90
CA ALA A 140 -2.75 3.62 -5.88
C ALA A 140 -1.24 3.70 -6.07
N PHE A 141 -0.55 3.50 -4.95
CA PHE A 141 0.86 3.13 -4.90
C PHE A 141 0.96 1.62 -4.75
N ALA A 142 1.88 0.98 -5.46
CA ALA A 142 2.27 -0.39 -5.18
C ALA A 142 3.78 -0.50 -5.08
N LEU A 143 4.25 -1.17 -4.05
CA LEU A 143 5.65 -1.26 -3.68
C LEU A 143 6.01 -2.69 -3.28
N SER A 144 7.14 -3.19 -3.78
CA SER A 144 7.68 -4.50 -3.41
C SER A 144 9.20 -4.39 -3.24
N GLY A 145 9.76 -5.03 -2.22
CA GLY A 145 11.20 -5.10 -2.01
C GLY A 145 11.75 -4.30 -0.81
N ALA A 146 10.92 -3.96 0.16
CA ALA A 146 11.34 -3.29 1.40
C ALA A 146 11.37 -4.23 2.61
N HIS A 147 11.63 -5.52 2.40
CA HIS A 147 11.86 -6.53 3.46
C HIS A 147 10.74 -6.63 4.50
N GLY A 148 9.48 -6.51 4.09
CA GLY A 148 8.32 -6.55 4.98
C GLY A 148 7.91 -5.18 5.53
N GLU A 149 8.65 -4.13 5.23
CA GLU A 149 8.41 -2.74 5.69
C GLU A 149 7.69 -1.88 4.64
N GLU A 150 7.11 -2.49 3.61
CA GLU A 150 6.55 -1.80 2.46
C GLU A 150 5.48 -0.78 2.86
N HIS A 151 4.54 -1.16 3.71
CA HIS A 151 3.48 -0.25 4.16
C HIS A 151 4.05 0.93 4.96
N GLY A 152 4.89 0.66 5.94
CA GLY A 152 5.52 1.70 6.77
C GLY A 152 6.38 2.66 5.96
N PHE A 153 7.06 2.13 4.95
CA PHE A 153 7.87 2.94 4.04
C PHE A 153 7.02 3.90 3.20
N ILE A 154 5.88 3.43 2.68
CA ILE A 154 4.93 4.29 1.98
C ILE A 154 4.44 5.41 2.90
N VAL A 155 3.96 5.07 4.08
CA VAL A 155 3.45 6.04 5.06
C VAL A 155 4.50 7.10 5.38
N GLU A 156 5.74 6.69 5.64
CA GLU A 156 6.84 7.61 5.95
C GLU A 156 7.14 8.57 4.79
N MET A 157 7.22 8.06 3.56
CA MET A 157 7.49 8.88 2.39
C MET A 157 6.36 9.86 2.08
N LEU A 158 5.11 9.42 2.22
CA LEU A 158 3.94 10.29 2.01
C LEU A 158 3.85 11.38 3.08
N ARG A 159 4.12 11.07 4.34
CA ARG A 159 4.19 12.07 5.42
C ARG A 159 5.23 13.13 5.13
N LYS A 160 6.42 12.72 4.74
CA LYS A 160 7.51 13.62 4.37
C LYS A 160 7.10 14.54 3.21
N TYR A 161 6.57 13.98 2.14
CA TYR A 161 6.14 14.73 0.96
C TYR A 161 5.04 15.74 1.31
N LEU A 162 3.99 15.30 1.98
CA LEU A 162 2.84 16.17 2.32
C LEU A 162 3.21 17.26 3.33
N ALA A 163 4.14 17.01 4.25
CA ALA A 163 4.64 18.01 5.18
C ALA A 163 5.40 19.15 4.47
N GLU A 164 6.17 18.83 3.43
CA GLU A 164 6.93 19.80 2.63
C GLU A 164 6.03 20.65 1.72
N LYS A 165 4.79 20.24 1.46
CA LYS A 165 3.82 20.93 0.59
C LYS A 165 2.83 21.83 1.37
N LYS A 166 2.92 21.85 2.68
CA LYS A 166 2.09 22.74 3.53
C LYS A 166 2.60 24.17 3.54
#